data_3a43fe0559911120369df00b22ae6afa
#
_entry.id   3a43fe0559911120369df00b22ae6afa
#
_cell.length_a   1.000
_cell.length_b   1.000
_cell.length_c   1.000
_cell.angle_alpha   90.00
_cell.angle_beta   90.00
_cell.angle_gamma   90.00
#
_symmetry.space_group_name_H-M   'P 1'
#
loop_
_entity.id
_entity.type
_entity.pdbx_description
1 polymer ?
#
loop_
_entity_poly.entity_id
_entity_poly.type
_entity_poly.pdbx_seq_one_letter_code
_entity_poly.pdbx_strand_id
1 'polypeptide(L)'
;MDFSDYHRRAPVTLALVALNIVFFLWTEVNGSSEDIQNMYRWGAMYGPAITEDHEYWRLVTAAFLHFGISHIANNMFLLLLMGDRLERALGHVKYLILYLVSAVGANLFSMVLDLRLDPETFCRTVSAGASGAVFGVIGGLLWAVVRNRGRLEDLSARQMMIFAGLSFYYGLTAAGVDSKAHFGGLVTGFVMCMFLYRPKRRGNWAEVWQKVI
;
A
#
# COMPACT_ATOMS: atom_id res chain seq x y z
N MET A 1 -5.11 -6.74 -22.25
CA MET A 1 -4.95 -5.34 -21.82
C MET A 1 -3.57 -4.93 -22.26
N ASP A 2 -3.43 -3.97 -23.15
CA ASP A 2 -2.14 -3.56 -23.68
C ASP A 2 -1.40 -2.71 -22.61
N PHE A 3 -0.07 -2.89 -22.50
CA PHE A 3 0.77 -2.15 -21.54
C PHE A 3 0.71 -0.62 -21.78
N SER A 4 0.54 -0.21 -23.04
CA SER A 4 0.37 1.20 -23.42
C SER A 4 -0.91 1.83 -22.85
N ASP A 5 -1.99 1.06 -22.72
CA ASP A 5 -3.24 1.51 -22.10
C ASP A 5 -3.12 1.67 -20.59
N TYR A 6 -2.35 0.80 -19.94
CA TYR A 6 -2.08 0.88 -18.51
C TYR A 6 -1.29 2.16 -18.16
N HIS A 7 -0.27 2.48 -18.95
CA HIS A 7 0.56 3.68 -18.76
C HIS A 7 -0.26 4.98 -18.81
N ARG A 8 -1.27 5.03 -19.68
CA ARG A 8 -2.15 6.21 -19.78
C ARG A 8 -3.16 6.34 -18.64
N ARG A 9 -3.52 5.23 -17.99
CA ARG A 9 -4.59 5.18 -16.99
C ARG A 9 -4.10 5.22 -15.55
N ALA A 10 -2.90 4.68 -15.27
CA ALA A 10 -2.34 4.57 -13.93
C ALA A 10 -0.83 4.90 -13.88
N PRO A 11 -0.42 6.11 -14.30
CA PRO A 11 0.99 6.50 -14.36
C PRO A 11 1.65 6.54 -12.98
N VAL A 12 0.91 6.89 -11.91
CA VAL A 12 1.47 6.94 -10.56
C VAL A 12 1.73 5.54 -10.04
N THR A 13 0.85 4.59 -10.29
CA THR A 13 1.08 3.17 -9.95
C THR A 13 2.35 2.65 -10.62
N LEU A 14 2.53 2.93 -11.92
CA LEU A 14 3.75 2.53 -12.63
C LEU A 14 5.00 3.23 -12.09
N ALA A 15 4.91 4.52 -11.78
CA ALA A 15 6.03 5.26 -11.19
C ALA A 15 6.42 4.68 -9.82
N LEU A 16 5.45 4.33 -8.98
CA LEU A 16 5.69 3.69 -7.68
C LEU A 16 6.34 2.31 -7.85
N VAL A 17 5.87 1.49 -8.81
CA VAL A 17 6.49 0.20 -9.12
C VAL A 17 7.93 0.39 -9.58
N ALA A 18 8.17 1.30 -10.54
CA ALA A 18 9.51 1.58 -11.02
C ALA A 18 10.45 2.06 -9.90
N LEU A 19 9.96 2.95 -9.04
CA LEU A 19 10.73 3.46 -7.89
C LEU A 19 11.13 2.34 -6.93
N ASN A 20 10.20 1.44 -6.58
CA ASN A 20 10.50 0.28 -5.73
C ASN A 20 11.54 -0.65 -6.37
N ILE A 21 11.44 -0.90 -7.69
CA ILE A 21 12.43 -1.71 -8.42
C ILE A 21 13.80 -1.03 -8.40
N VAL A 22 13.88 0.27 -8.61
CA VAL A 22 15.13 1.02 -8.57
C VAL A 22 15.78 0.93 -7.19
N PHE A 23 15.02 1.14 -6.10
CA PHE A 23 15.56 1.00 -4.75
C PHE A 23 15.98 -0.44 -4.43
N PHE A 24 15.23 -1.43 -4.88
CA PHE A 24 15.62 -2.83 -4.73
C PHE A 24 16.95 -3.15 -5.43
N LEU A 25 17.09 -2.77 -6.70
CA LEU A 25 18.35 -2.96 -7.44
C LEU A 25 19.50 -2.18 -6.79
N TRP A 26 19.23 -0.99 -6.29
CA TRP A 26 20.24 -0.19 -5.57
C TRP A 26 20.73 -0.92 -4.31
N THR A 27 19.83 -1.49 -3.50
CA THR A 27 20.22 -2.25 -2.30
C THR A 27 20.99 -3.52 -2.64
N GLU A 28 20.62 -4.22 -3.74
CA GLU A 28 21.35 -5.39 -4.22
C GLU A 28 22.77 -5.07 -4.68
N VAL A 29 22.97 -4.00 -5.44
CA VAL A 29 24.29 -3.60 -5.95
C VAL A 29 25.22 -3.11 -4.83
N ASN A 30 24.67 -2.49 -3.78
CA ASN A 30 25.44 -1.91 -2.68
C ASN A 30 25.48 -2.79 -1.43
N GLY A 31 25.20 -4.08 -1.57
CA GLY A 31 25.18 -5.07 -0.50
C GLY A 31 24.23 -6.20 -0.85
N SER A 32 23.35 -6.59 0.06
CA SER A 32 22.26 -7.52 -0.23
C SER A 32 20.98 -7.00 0.36
N SER A 33 19.86 -7.16 -0.35
CA SER A 33 18.53 -6.87 0.21
C SER A 33 18.11 -7.85 1.30
N GLU A 34 18.82 -8.97 1.48
CA GLU A 34 18.59 -9.93 2.56
C GLU A 34 19.46 -9.64 3.80
N ASP A 35 20.46 -8.76 3.68
CA ASP A 35 21.30 -8.34 4.79
C ASP A 35 20.61 -7.24 5.62
N ILE A 36 20.32 -7.55 6.88
CA ILE A 36 19.66 -6.63 7.82
C ILE A 36 20.44 -5.34 8.02
N GLN A 37 21.78 -5.41 8.10
CA GLN A 37 22.63 -4.22 8.30
C GLN A 37 22.61 -3.32 7.07
N ASN A 38 22.62 -3.92 5.87
CA ASN A 38 22.48 -3.17 4.63
C ASN A 38 21.10 -2.50 4.54
N MET A 39 20.04 -3.22 4.87
CA MET A 39 18.68 -2.67 4.86
C MET A 39 18.51 -1.56 5.90
N TYR A 40 19.05 -1.71 7.10
CA TYR A 40 19.10 -0.65 8.12
C TYR A 40 19.80 0.61 7.59
N ARG A 41 20.98 0.44 6.97
CA ARG A 41 21.76 1.55 6.38
C ARG A 41 20.96 2.34 5.35
N TRP A 42 20.14 1.66 4.54
CA TRP A 42 19.34 2.29 3.49
C TRP A 42 17.97 2.78 3.95
N GLY A 43 17.66 2.66 5.23
CA GLY A 43 16.48 3.30 5.82
C GLY A 43 15.29 2.40 6.05
N ALA A 44 15.52 1.10 6.30
CA ALA A 44 14.50 0.24 6.85
C ALA A 44 14.03 0.71 8.24
N MET A 45 12.81 0.36 8.61
CA MET A 45 12.23 0.66 9.92
C MET A 45 13.04 0.00 11.03
N TYR A 46 13.34 0.78 12.05
CA TYR A 46 13.91 0.31 13.31
C TYR A 46 13.41 1.20 14.44
N GLY A 47 12.72 0.63 15.42
CA GLY A 47 12.05 1.39 16.47
C GLY A 47 12.97 2.38 17.21
N PRO A 48 14.08 1.94 17.81
CA PRO A 48 15.00 2.82 18.52
C PRO A 48 15.56 3.97 17.67
N ALA A 49 15.94 3.73 16.41
CA ALA A 49 16.43 4.80 15.54
C ALA A 49 15.40 5.93 15.33
N ILE A 50 14.11 5.58 15.34
CA ILE A 50 13.03 6.57 15.19
C ILE A 50 12.78 7.31 16.51
N THR A 51 12.78 6.62 17.65
CA THR A 51 12.40 7.22 18.94
C THR A 51 13.55 7.89 19.67
N GLU A 52 14.78 7.38 19.54
CA GLU A 52 15.97 7.86 20.23
C GLU A 52 16.81 8.75 19.33
N ASP A 53 17.06 8.34 18.07
CA ASP A 53 17.89 9.07 17.11
C ASP A 53 17.09 10.05 16.25
N HIS A 54 15.76 10.08 16.37
CA HIS A 54 14.83 10.95 15.63
C HIS A 54 14.86 10.75 14.12
N GLU A 55 15.18 9.55 13.63
CA GLU A 55 15.24 9.21 12.20
C GLU A 55 13.84 8.97 11.59
N TYR A 56 12.94 9.95 11.72
CA TYR A 56 11.53 9.85 11.25
C TYR A 56 11.39 9.59 9.75
N TRP A 57 12.41 9.89 8.96
CA TRP A 57 12.43 9.63 7.52
C TRP A 57 12.30 8.14 7.20
N ARG A 58 12.68 7.24 8.14
CA ARG A 58 12.52 5.78 8.01
C ARG A 58 11.06 5.35 7.86
N LEU A 59 10.12 6.13 8.40
CA LEU A 59 8.70 5.88 8.23
C LEU A 59 8.26 5.92 6.75
N VAL A 60 9.00 6.63 5.92
CA VAL A 60 8.74 6.75 4.48
C VAL A 60 9.64 5.81 3.68
N THR A 61 10.95 5.81 3.94
CA THR A 61 11.93 5.08 3.12
C THR A 61 11.75 3.57 3.21
N ALA A 62 11.38 3.06 4.37
CA ALA A 62 11.12 1.64 4.56
C ALA A 62 10.05 1.08 3.60
N ALA A 63 9.10 1.91 3.16
CA ALA A 63 8.05 1.51 2.23
C ALA A 63 8.54 1.31 0.78
N PHE A 64 9.81 1.60 0.50
CA PHE A 64 10.43 1.40 -0.82
C PHE A 64 11.54 0.34 -0.80
N LEU A 65 11.87 -0.21 0.36
CA LEU A 65 12.87 -1.26 0.53
C LEU A 65 12.20 -2.63 0.63
N HIS A 66 12.89 -3.69 0.19
CA HIS A 66 12.33 -5.05 0.20
C HIS A 66 13.39 -6.10 0.54
N PHE A 67 13.03 -7.03 1.41
CA PHE A 67 13.86 -8.19 1.76
C PHE A 67 13.70 -9.30 0.71
N GLY A 68 14.63 -9.37 -0.25
CA GLY A 68 14.69 -10.40 -1.28
C GLY A 68 13.69 -10.24 -2.44
N ILE A 69 13.96 -10.99 -3.51
CA ILE A 69 13.22 -10.89 -4.79
C ILE A 69 11.76 -11.31 -4.68
N SER A 70 11.46 -12.32 -3.88
CA SER A 70 10.08 -12.80 -3.71
C SER A 70 9.19 -11.76 -3.03
N HIS A 71 9.74 -11.01 -2.07
CA HIS A 71 9.02 -9.96 -1.37
C HIS A 71 8.66 -8.81 -2.30
N ILE A 72 9.63 -8.28 -3.06
CA ILE A 72 9.34 -7.20 -4.02
C ILE A 72 8.39 -7.68 -5.13
N ALA A 73 8.59 -8.88 -5.68
CA ALA A 73 7.74 -9.41 -6.75
C ALA A 73 6.27 -9.48 -6.32
N ASN A 74 6.00 -9.98 -5.11
CA ASN A 74 4.64 -10.06 -4.58
C ASN A 74 4.03 -8.66 -4.36
N ASN A 75 4.78 -7.74 -3.77
CA ASN A 75 4.31 -6.37 -3.57
C ASN A 75 4.00 -5.65 -4.89
N MET A 76 4.88 -5.76 -5.87
CA MET A 76 4.68 -5.11 -7.18
C MET A 76 3.52 -5.73 -7.95
N PHE A 77 3.35 -7.04 -7.88
CA PHE A 77 2.19 -7.73 -8.45
C PHE A 77 0.88 -7.20 -7.85
N LEU A 78 0.79 -7.12 -6.53
CA LEU A 78 -0.40 -6.60 -5.84
C LEU A 78 -0.64 -5.12 -6.12
N LEU A 79 0.43 -4.32 -6.16
CA LEU A 79 0.35 -2.89 -6.46
C LEU A 79 -0.16 -2.66 -7.88
N LEU A 80 0.34 -3.41 -8.87
CA LEU A 80 -0.16 -3.34 -10.25
C LEU A 80 -1.63 -3.75 -10.35
N LEU A 81 -2.00 -4.83 -9.66
CA LEU A 81 -3.36 -5.38 -9.73
C LEU A 81 -4.41 -4.45 -9.09
N MET A 82 -4.09 -3.85 -7.95
CA MET A 82 -5.04 -3.07 -7.14
C MET A 82 -4.87 -1.56 -7.34
N GLY A 83 -3.63 -1.09 -7.56
CA GLY A 83 -3.32 0.33 -7.68
C GLY A 83 -3.98 0.99 -8.88
N ASP A 84 -3.96 0.34 -10.06
CA ASP A 84 -4.64 0.83 -11.28
C ASP A 84 -6.11 1.21 -11.00
N ARG A 85 -6.83 0.35 -10.30
CA ARG A 85 -8.26 0.56 -10.03
C ARG A 85 -8.50 1.72 -9.08
N LEU A 86 -7.71 1.81 -8.02
CA LEU A 86 -7.85 2.91 -7.04
C LEU A 86 -7.36 4.24 -7.63
N GLU A 87 -6.28 4.24 -8.40
CA GLU A 87 -5.77 5.44 -9.05
C GLU A 87 -6.80 6.02 -10.04
N ARG A 88 -7.45 5.18 -10.85
CA ARG A 88 -8.54 5.61 -11.74
C ARG A 88 -9.77 6.13 -10.98
N ALA A 89 -10.05 5.58 -9.81
CA ALA A 89 -11.18 5.99 -8.98
C ALA A 89 -10.94 7.32 -8.27
N LEU A 90 -9.71 7.58 -7.76
CA LEU A 90 -9.36 8.78 -7.00
C LEU A 90 -8.75 9.90 -7.86
N GLY A 91 -8.11 9.54 -8.97
CA GLY A 91 -7.18 10.38 -9.72
C GLY A 91 -5.77 10.35 -9.10
N HIS A 92 -4.78 10.72 -9.91
CA HIS A 92 -3.35 10.52 -9.65
C HIS A 92 -2.86 11.12 -8.31
N VAL A 93 -3.18 12.38 -8.05
CA VAL A 93 -2.68 13.09 -6.85
C VAL A 93 -3.25 12.51 -5.56
N LYS A 94 -4.57 12.28 -5.51
CA LYS A 94 -5.22 11.72 -4.32
C LYS A 94 -4.77 10.30 -4.04
N TYR A 95 -4.55 9.51 -5.10
CA TYR A 95 -4.01 8.16 -4.98
C TYR A 95 -2.59 8.17 -4.39
N LEU A 96 -1.71 9.05 -4.89
CA LEU A 96 -0.35 9.19 -4.36
C LEU A 96 -0.37 9.59 -2.87
N ILE A 97 -1.20 10.55 -2.50
CA ILE A 97 -1.36 10.97 -1.09
C ILE A 97 -1.83 9.79 -0.25
N LEU A 98 -2.85 9.05 -0.70
CA LEU A 98 -3.36 7.88 0.02
C LEU A 98 -2.25 6.82 0.19
N TYR A 99 -1.49 6.53 -0.87
CA TYR A 99 -0.40 5.54 -0.83
C TYR A 99 0.66 5.93 0.21
N LEU A 100 1.18 7.17 0.16
CA LEU A 100 2.22 7.65 1.08
C LEU A 100 1.74 7.74 2.53
N VAL A 101 0.53 8.26 2.75
CA VAL A 101 -0.05 8.33 4.10
C VAL A 101 -0.30 6.94 4.65
N SER A 102 -0.73 5.99 3.82
CA SER A 102 -0.92 4.60 4.25
C SER A 102 0.40 3.91 4.58
N ALA A 103 1.48 4.20 3.84
CA ALA A 103 2.82 3.71 4.17
C ALA A 103 3.26 4.17 5.57
N VAL A 104 3.19 5.48 5.82
CA VAL A 104 3.53 6.06 7.12
C VAL A 104 2.61 5.55 8.23
N GLY A 105 1.30 5.51 7.97
CA GLY A 105 0.31 5.03 8.95
C GLY A 105 0.51 3.55 9.31
N ALA A 106 0.87 2.71 8.34
CA ALA A 106 1.21 1.30 8.55
C ALA A 106 2.42 1.16 9.48
N ASN A 107 3.50 1.85 9.15
CA ASN A 107 4.75 1.81 9.92
C ASN A 107 4.57 2.35 11.34
N LEU A 108 3.85 3.47 11.49
CA LEU A 108 3.52 4.02 12.81
C LEU A 108 2.64 3.07 13.64
N PHE A 109 1.65 2.47 13.02
CA PHE A 109 0.74 1.55 13.72
C PHE A 109 1.50 0.33 14.24
N SER A 110 2.33 -0.30 13.39
CA SER A 110 3.17 -1.44 13.79
C SER A 110 4.13 -1.03 14.91
N MET A 111 4.86 0.06 14.74
CA MET A 111 5.82 0.57 15.72
C MET A 111 5.18 0.85 17.09
N VAL A 112 4.00 1.50 17.12
CA VAL A 112 3.30 1.81 18.37
C VAL A 112 2.80 0.55 19.06
N LEU A 113 2.33 -0.44 18.31
CA LEU A 113 1.92 -1.72 18.88
C LEU A 113 3.11 -2.50 19.44
N ASP A 114 4.24 -2.54 18.73
CA ASP A 114 5.46 -3.18 19.22
C ASP A 114 5.95 -2.51 20.50
N LEU A 115 6.07 -1.18 20.50
CA LEU A 115 6.50 -0.43 21.67
C LEU A 115 5.61 -0.71 22.91
N ARG A 116 4.31 -0.93 22.72
CA ARG A 116 3.34 -1.11 23.81
C ARG A 116 3.15 -2.54 24.25
N LEU A 117 3.16 -3.49 23.30
CA LEU A 117 2.73 -4.87 23.53
C LEU A 117 3.90 -5.87 23.46
N ASP A 118 4.97 -5.53 22.74
CA ASP A 118 6.13 -6.39 22.51
C ASP A 118 7.42 -5.54 22.38
N PRO A 119 7.91 -4.93 23.49
CA PRO A 119 9.10 -4.09 23.47
C PRO A 119 10.36 -4.81 22.99
N GLU A 120 10.42 -6.14 23.08
CA GLU A 120 11.54 -6.92 22.57
C GLU A 120 11.57 -6.88 21.03
N THR A 121 10.44 -7.11 20.37
CA THR A 121 10.30 -6.96 18.92
C THR A 121 10.60 -5.53 18.49
N PHE A 122 10.10 -4.51 19.20
CA PHE A 122 10.41 -3.10 18.93
C PHE A 122 11.93 -2.83 18.89
N CYS A 123 12.69 -3.39 19.83
CA CYS A 123 14.14 -3.16 19.93
C CYS A 123 14.98 -4.03 18.98
N ARG A 124 14.44 -5.10 18.42
CA ARG A 124 15.22 -6.08 17.65
C ARG A 124 14.87 -6.18 16.19
N THR A 125 13.66 -5.73 15.79
CA THR A 125 13.19 -5.95 14.44
C THR A 125 13.53 -4.79 13.52
N VAL A 126 14.14 -5.13 12.39
CA VAL A 126 14.27 -4.25 11.24
C VAL A 126 13.24 -4.69 10.20
N SER A 127 12.36 -3.79 9.79
CA SER A 127 11.30 -4.11 8.84
C SER A 127 11.29 -3.15 7.65
N ALA A 128 10.85 -3.65 6.50
CA ALA A 128 10.72 -2.87 5.27
C ALA A 128 9.73 -3.55 4.31
N GLY A 129 9.13 -2.78 3.44
CA GLY A 129 8.24 -3.27 2.39
C GLY A 129 7.15 -2.29 2.01
N ALA A 130 6.77 -2.29 0.74
CA ALA A 130 5.62 -1.54 0.25
C ALA A 130 4.28 -2.08 0.76
N SER A 131 4.27 -3.24 1.43
CA SER A 131 3.06 -3.98 1.78
C SER A 131 2.07 -3.16 2.63
N GLY A 132 2.55 -2.36 3.58
CA GLY A 132 1.70 -1.46 4.36
C GLY A 132 0.92 -0.47 3.47
N ALA A 133 1.57 0.14 2.49
CA ALA A 133 0.93 1.02 1.51
C ALA A 133 -0.01 0.23 0.56
N VAL A 134 0.37 -0.97 0.13
CA VAL A 134 -0.46 -1.85 -0.70
C VAL A 134 -1.74 -2.25 0.04
N PHE A 135 -1.64 -2.59 1.33
CA PHE A 135 -2.84 -2.81 2.15
C PHE A 135 -3.68 -1.54 2.31
N GLY A 136 -3.05 -0.36 2.33
CA GLY A 136 -3.75 0.91 2.25
C GLY A 136 -4.53 1.08 0.95
N VAL A 137 -3.97 0.69 -0.18
CA VAL A 137 -4.69 0.65 -1.47
C VAL A 137 -5.88 -0.30 -1.41
N ILE A 138 -5.73 -1.49 -0.80
CA ILE A 138 -6.83 -2.44 -0.60
C ILE A 138 -7.91 -1.84 0.30
N GLY A 139 -7.53 -1.19 1.41
CA GLY A 139 -8.46 -0.48 2.29
C GLY A 139 -9.24 0.62 1.57
N GLY A 140 -8.54 1.41 0.75
CA GLY A 140 -9.15 2.43 -0.10
C GLY A 140 -10.16 1.85 -1.11
N LEU A 141 -9.80 0.73 -1.76
CA LEU A 141 -10.71 0.03 -2.68
C LEU A 141 -11.94 -0.53 -1.95
N LEU A 142 -11.77 -1.09 -0.75
CA LEU A 142 -12.89 -1.55 0.07
C LEU A 142 -13.89 -0.41 0.32
N TRP A 143 -13.41 0.77 0.74
CA TRP A 143 -14.30 1.93 0.90
C TRP A 143 -14.96 2.35 -0.40
N ALA A 144 -14.20 2.45 -1.50
CA ALA A 144 -14.74 2.86 -2.79
C ALA A 144 -15.82 1.89 -3.30
N VAL A 145 -15.64 0.58 -3.12
CA VAL A 145 -16.63 -0.45 -3.45
C VAL A 145 -17.88 -0.31 -2.58
N VAL A 146 -17.74 -0.18 -1.26
CA VAL A 146 -18.86 0.02 -0.34
C VAL A 146 -19.65 1.27 -0.73
N ARG A 147 -18.96 2.38 -1.01
CA ARG A 147 -19.58 3.66 -1.38
C ARG A 147 -20.28 3.62 -2.74
N ASN A 148 -19.89 2.69 -3.62
CA ASN A 148 -20.51 2.42 -4.93
C ASN A 148 -21.53 1.25 -4.91
N ARG A 149 -22.23 1.05 -3.77
CA ARG A 149 -23.28 0.02 -3.63
C ARG A 149 -22.74 -1.41 -3.83
N GLY A 150 -21.53 -1.68 -3.38
CA GLY A 150 -20.93 -3.01 -3.38
C GLY A 150 -20.18 -3.39 -4.66
N ARG A 151 -20.03 -2.47 -5.62
CA ARG A 151 -19.25 -2.69 -6.86
C ARG A 151 -18.46 -1.47 -7.28
N LEU A 152 -17.23 -1.70 -7.74
CA LEU A 152 -16.41 -0.71 -8.42
C LEU A 152 -15.81 -1.39 -9.66
N GLU A 153 -16.29 -1.00 -10.85
CA GLU A 153 -15.95 -1.67 -12.11
C GLU A 153 -16.22 -3.18 -12.04
N ASP A 154 -15.20 -4.01 -12.22
CA ASP A 154 -15.23 -5.47 -12.13
C ASP A 154 -15.11 -6.02 -10.69
N LEU A 155 -14.73 -5.15 -9.72
CA LEU A 155 -14.57 -5.54 -8.32
C LEU A 155 -15.90 -5.49 -7.56
N SER A 156 -16.20 -6.57 -6.84
CA SER A 156 -17.30 -6.63 -5.88
C SER A 156 -16.80 -6.60 -4.43
N ALA A 157 -17.66 -6.17 -3.50
CA ALA A 157 -17.35 -6.18 -2.08
C ALA A 157 -16.94 -7.58 -1.59
N ARG A 158 -17.62 -8.63 -2.09
CA ARG A 158 -17.31 -10.02 -1.72
C ARG A 158 -15.89 -10.41 -2.16
N GLN A 159 -15.52 -10.11 -3.40
CA GLN A 159 -14.16 -10.39 -3.92
C GLN A 159 -13.10 -9.65 -3.12
N MET A 160 -13.34 -8.36 -2.82
CA MET A 160 -12.41 -7.56 -2.02
C MET A 160 -12.25 -8.08 -0.59
N MET A 161 -13.34 -8.52 0.06
CA MET A 161 -13.26 -9.10 1.40
C MET A 161 -12.51 -10.44 1.41
N ILE A 162 -12.77 -11.30 0.42
CA ILE A 162 -12.04 -12.57 0.28
C ILE A 162 -10.55 -12.30 0.05
N PHE A 163 -10.22 -11.40 -0.87
CA PHE A 163 -8.84 -11.05 -1.17
C PHE A 163 -8.11 -10.46 0.05
N ALA A 164 -8.72 -9.48 0.72
CA ALA A 164 -8.14 -8.89 1.94
C ALA A 164 -7.97 -9.93 3.05
N GLY A 165 -8.96 -10.80 3.25
CA GLY A 165 -8.91 -11.88 4.24
C GLY A 165 -7.81 -12.90 3.96
N LEU A 166 -7.68 -13.36 2.71
CA LEU A 166 -6.61 -14.29 2.31
C LEU A 166 -5.22 -13.65 2.42
N SER A 167 -5.08 -12.38 2.01
CA SER A 167 -3.82 -11.64 2.13
C SER A 167 -3.41 -11.45 3.60
N PHE A 168 -4.40 -11.16 4.46
CA PHE A 168 -4.17 -11.03 5.89
C PHE A 168 -3.82 -12.38 6.54
N TYR A 169 -4.54 -13.46 6.18
CA TYR A 169 -4.24 -14.81 6.65
C TYR A 169 -2.81 -15.23 6.27
N TYR A 170 -2.41 -14.98 5.02
CA TYR A 170 -1.04 -15.23 4.58
C TYR A 170 -0.03 -14.41 5.43
N GLY A 171 -0.32 -13.15 5.68
CA GLY A 171 0.52 -12.30 6.53
C GLY A 171 0.68 -12.83 7.96
N LEU A 172 -0.35 -13.46 8.53
CA LEU A 172 -0.29 -14.06 9.88
C LEU A 172 0.50 -15.37 9.93
N THR A 173 0.58 -16.10 8.82
CA THR A 173 1.17 -17.45 8.76
C THR A 173 2.58 -17.45 8.18
N ALA A 174 2.95 -16.46 7.37
CA ALA A 174 4.26 -16.36 6.74
C ALA A 174 5.28 -15.73 7.70
N ALA A 175 6.42 -16.36 7.87
CA ALA A 175 7.51 -15.82 8.67
C ALA A 175 8.04 -14.51 8.06
N GLY A 176 8.40 -13.55 8.92
CA GLY A 176 8.96 -12.26 8.50
C GLY A 176 7.96 -11.26 7.91
N VAL A 177 6.66 -11.53 8.02
CA VAL A 177 5.61 -10.59 7.57
C VAL A 177 5.08 -9.77 8.74
N ASP A 178 5.12 -8.44 8.62
CA ASP A 178 4.56 -7.52 9.60
C ASP A 178 3.04 -7.36 9.43
N SER A 179 2.28 -8.26 10.06
CA SER A 179 0.80 -8.23 10.02
C SER A 179 0.20 -6.99 10.68
N LYS A 180 0.91 -6.38 11.64
CA LYS A 180 0.49 -5.14 12.30
C LYS A 180 0.54 -3.98 11.32
N ALA A 181 1.64 -3.86 10.55
CA ALA A 181 1.74 -2.88 9.48
C ALA A 181 0.66 -3.09 8.40
N HIS A 182 0.37 -4.33 8.01
CA HIS A 182 -0.72 -4.62 7.07
C HIS A 182 -2.08 -4.13 7.56
N PHE A 183 -2.41 -4.41 8.80
CA PHE A 183 -3.67 -3.93 9.41
C PHE A 183 -3.70 -2.40 9.51
N GLY A 184 -2.61 -1.79 9.99
CA GLY A 184 -2.47 -0.34 10.08
C GLY A 184 -2.63 0.35 8.73
N GLY A 185 -2.02 -0.20 7.68
CA GLY A 185 -2.14 0.27 6.32
C GLY A 185 -3.58 0.18 5.79
N LEU A 186 -4.22 -0.98 5.95
CA LEU A 186 -5.60 -1.20 5.53
C LEU A 186 -6.56 -0.19 6.17
N VAL A 187 -6.46 0.01 7.49
CA VAL A 187 -7.29 0.99 8.21
C VAL A 187 -7.00 2.41 7.75
N THR A 188 -5.72 2.78 7.62
CA THR A 188 -5.32 4.12 7.18
C THR A 188 -5.86 4.42 5.78
N GLY A 189 -5.67 3.49 4.83
CA GLY A 189 -6.17 3.67 3.46
C GLY A 189 -7.69 3.73 3.37
N PHE A 190 -8.39 2.90 4.15
CA PHE A 190 -9.85 2.94 4.24
C PHE A 190 -10.33 4.31 4.74
N VAL A 191 -9.78 4.81 5.85
CA VAL A 191 -10.14 6.11 6.41
C VAL A 191 -9.77 7.26 5.47
N MET A 192 -8.57 7.24 4.88
CA MET A 192 -8.17 8.25 3.89
C MET A 192 -9.13 8.30 2.70
N CYS A 193 -9.55 7.12 2.21
CA CYS A 193 -10.48 7.06 1.09
C CYS A 193 -11.87 7.61 1.42
N MET A 194 -12.31 7.58 2.69
CA MET A 194 -13.56 8.23 3.12
C MET A 194 -13.56 9.74 2.80
N PHE A 195 -12.42 10.39 2.93
CA PHE A 195 -12.29 11.84 2.68
C PHE A 195 -11.96 12.15 1.22
N LEU A 196 -11.18 11.29 0.56
CA LEU A 196 -10.66 11.56 -0.79
C LEU A 196 -11.61 11.12 -1.90
N TYR A 197 -12.38 10.04 -1.69
CA TYR A 197 -13.22 9.44 -2.71
C TYR A 197 -14.58 10.12 -2.79
N ARG A 198 -14.95 10.52 -4.00
CA ARG A 198 -16.29 11.00 -4.33
C ARG A 198 -16.86 10.14 -5.46
N PRO A 199 -17.97 9.42 -5.24
CA PRO A 199 -18.58 8.65 -6.30
C PRO A 199 -18.99 9.58 -7.46
N LYS A 200 -18.70 9.16 -8.68
CA LYS A 200 -19.17 9.88 -9.87
C LYS A 200 -20.70 9.87 -9.85
N ARG A 201 -21.34 11.05 -9.98
CA ARG A 201 -22.78 11.14 -10.18
C ARG A 201 -23.10 10.31 -11.42
N ARG A 202 -23.94 9.29 -11.31
CA ARG A 202 -24.55 8.66 -12.48
C ARG A 202 -25.34 9.75 -13.19
N GLY A 203 -25.04 9.99 -14.47
CA GLY A 203 -25.84 10.87 -15.31
C GLY A 203 -27.30 10.50 -15.14
N ASN A 204 -28.14 11.53 -14.95
CA ASN A 204 -29.56 11.34 -14.79
C ASN A 204 -30.10 10.81 -16.13
N TRP A 205 -30.46 9.53 -16.17
CA TRP A 205 -30.99 8.93 -17.40
C TRP A 205 -32.16 9.71 -17.97
N ALA A 206 -32.91 10.48 -17.13
CA ALA A 206 -33.94 11.40 -17.55
C ALA A 206 -33.42 12.54 -18.44
N GLU A 207 -32.20 13.06 -18.18
CA GLU A 207 -31.58 14.09 -19.04
C GLU A 207 -31.08 13.53 -20.37
N VAL A 208 -30.68 12.25 -20.39
CA VAL A 208 -30.27 11.58 -21.63
C VAL A 208 -31.48 11.35 -22.54
N TRP A 209 -32.63 10.94 -21.98
CA TRP A 209 -33.85 10.74 -22.71
C TRP A 209 -34.45 12.05 -23.27
N GLN A 210 -34.32 13.16 -22.55
CA GLN A 210 -34.77 14.48 -23.04
C GLN A 210 -33.93 15.04 -24.20
N LYS A 211 -32.73 14.52 -24.46
CA LYS A 211 -31.88 14.92 -25.60
C LYS A 211 -32.04 14.02 -26.81
N VAL A 212 -32.78 12.94 -26.70
CA VAL A 212 -33.01 11.94 -27.78
C VAL A 212 -34.44 12.07 -28.38
N ILE A 213 -35.33 12.80 -27.71
CA ILE A 213 -36.67 13.18 -28.20
C ILE A 213 -36.61 14.65 -28.66
#